data_d7e3b35237cbf8e21e01cff54cddb050
#
_entry.id   d7e3b35237cbf8e21e01cff54cddb050
#
_cell.length_a   1.000
_cell.length_b   1.000
_cell.length_c   1.000
_cell.angle_alpha   90.00
_cell.angle_beta   90.00
_cell.angle_gamma   90.00
#
_symmetry.space_group_name_H-M   'P 1'
#
loop_
_entity.id
_entity.type
_entity.pdbx_description
1 polymer ?
#
loop_
_entity_poly.entity_id
_entity_poly.type
_entity_poly.pdbx_seq_one_letter_code
_entity_poly.pdbx_strand_id
1 'polypeptide(L)'
;MASSITANRLLSPTDIAQATATAIPSEISTRPLLGILGVIIGAGLVTLTGRMLSLGLADLKGHVGTSYDDGAWLDSAYNAALMFIGPFTVYLGGLLGPRRILLFAAGVFTMTCAFLPLIHCYSLLVAALIVAGLTSGTFYPLTLTFALRNIPLRFLPFTIALYASFVDGAVNIAPSLYGWYREHLSWHWMFWNSALIAPLMMICIYFGIPAAPARKKDAPVPSFVGFLYLSAGLAMLFTAIQQGERLNWWRSGLFTGLFLAGSFLLLCALLRRLCGPNALVALPYLWRWNTVLLGGLLFWFRFTLTETIILIPQSLGIHGFEAYQIGPAVIWSAAPLLVVAFTAGLLLLRKLDPRLLMAAGFACMGFACCFNAQYTTAWSAANYYRTELLTGVGQSFAFIGLVGCIVLQGIFSGGLSKPQWILTFSAFFHTIRLFGGTTGAVYMGHYLADREKLHSNLLGLHVTNGSWITEGNLSALAAGVYAKSSGVAAAGARAADLIGSRLRLQAYALSFLDGFHLVAWSCVAALLLTALLRKSPLNYGDLKAFQEHLPARQEAKS
;
A
#
# COMPACT_ATOMS: atom_id res chain seq x y z
N MET A 1 -3.15 44.14 19.26
CA MET A 1 -3.36 42.72 18.93
C MET A 1 -3.07 42.47 17.45
N ALA A 2 -1.84 42.72 17.02
CA ALA A 2 -1.38 42.53 15.65
C ALA A 2 0.12 42.22 15.73
N SER A 3 0.48 40.97 15.99
CA SER A 3 1.88 40.53 15.96
C SER A 3 1.98 39.01 15.88
N SER A 4 1.51 38.39 14.81
CA SER A 4 1.78 36.97 14.54
C SER A 4 1.67 36.57 13.05
N ILE A 5 1.85 37.52 12.13
CA ILE A 5 1.97 37.23 10.71
C ILE A 5 3.40 37.53 10.26
N THR A 6 4.36 36.79 10.82
CA THR A 6 5.74 36.79 10.33
C THR A 6 6.34 35.43 10.51
N ALA A 7 6.12 34.53 9.61
CA ALA A 7 6.87 33.29 9.55
C ALA A 7 6.99 32.73 8.13
N ASN A 8 7.38 33.56 7.19
CA ASN A 8 7.94 33.11 5.92
C ASN A 8 9.42 33.53 5.81
N ARG A 9 10.15 33.51 6.94
CA ARG A 9 11.61 33.55 6.90
C ARG A 9 12.09 32.22 6.32
N LEU A 10 12.61 32.27 5.13
CA LEU A 10 13.52 31.26 4.63
C LEU A 10 14.60 31.10 5.72
N LEU A 11 14.61 29.97 6.40
CA LEU A 11 15.61 29.64 7.41
C LEU A 11 16.99 29.86 6.79
N SER A 12 17.87 30.56 7.49
CA SER A 12 19.25 30.74 7.02
C SER A 12 19.93 29.36 6.94
N PRO A 13 20.95 29.18 6.10
CA PRO A 13 21.72 27.94 6.08
C PRO A 13 22.20 27.51 7.47
N THR A 14 22.45 28.47 8.36
CA THR A 14 22.86 28.24 9.76
C THR A 14 21.69 27.75 10.63
N ASP A 15 20.47 28.24 10.44
CA ASP A 15 19.29 27.78 11.18
C ASP A 15 18.89 26.36 10.75
N ILE A 16 19.05 26.07 9.47
CA ILE A 16 18.85 24.72 8.92
C ILE A 16 19.92 23.76 9.46
N ALA A 17 21.17 24.25 9.60
CA ALA A 17 22.27 23.53 10.21
C ALA A 17 22.01 23.16 11.66
N GLN A 18 21.54 24.09 12.45
CA GLN A 18 21.16 23.83 13.84
C GLN A 18 19.97 22.89 13.95
N ALA A 19 18.94 23.05 13.11
CA ALA A 19 17.78 22.16 13.08
C ALA A 19 18.19 20.74 12.66
N THR A 20 19.13 20.59 11.73
CA THR A 20 19.63 19.28 11.29
C THR A 20 20.55 18.65 12.34
N ALA A 21 21.41 19.44 12.98
CA ALA A 21 22.28 18.97 14.06
C ALA A 21 21.50 18.54 15.33
N THR A 22 20.34 19.18 15.60
CA THR A 22 19.45 18.77 16.70
C THR A 22 18.55 17.59 16.31
N ALA A 23 18.34 17.34 15.02
CA ALA A 23 17.56 16.22 14.51
C ALA A 23 18.37 14.90 14.40
N ILE A 24 19.70 14.95 14.42
CA ILE A 24 20.57 13.77 14.37
C ILE A 24 20.65 13.17 15.79
N PRO A 25 20.14 11.96 16.00
CA PRO A 25 20.25 11.29 17.29
C PRO A 25 21.72 10.98 17.60
N SER A 26 22.12 11.14 18.85
CA SER A 26 23.46 10.87 19.37
C SER A 26 23.85 9.38 19.40
N GLU A 27 22.97 8.47 19.04
CA GLU A 27 23.20 7.03 19.10
C GLU A 27 23.17 6.43 17.68
N ILE A 28 24.32 6.49 16.99
CA ILE A 28 24.51 5.77 15.72
C ILE A 28 24.68 4.29 16.06
N SER A 29 23.91 3.43 15.39
CA SER A 29 24.06 1.99 15.52
C SER A 29 25.48 1.53 15.20
N THR A 30 26.04 0.65 16.02
CA THR A 30 27.34 0.02 15.75
C THR A 30 27.29 -0.92 14.53
N ARG A 31 26.08 -1.33 14.11
CA ARG A 31 25.83 -2.23 12.97
C ARG A 31 24.71 -1.72 12.08
N PRO A 32 24.89 -0.59 11.39
CA PRO A 32 23.82 0.07 10.64
C PRO A 32 23.24 -0.80 9.51
N LEU A 33 24.05 -1.65 8.89
CA LEU A 33 23.60 -2.54 7.80
C LEU A 33 22.56 -3.56 8.27
N LEU A 34 22.73 -4.14 9.46
CA LEU A 34 21.74 -5.05 10.04
C LEU A 34 20.44 -4.31 10.37
N GLY A 35 20.56 -3.09 10.89
CA GLY A 35 19.40 -2.23 11.14
C GLY A 35 18.62 -1.91 9.87
N ILE A 36 19.30 -1.56 8.78
CA ILE A 36 18.72 -1.30 7.46
C ILE A 36 18.01 -2.56 6.94
N LEU A 37 18.69 -3.71 7.00
CA LEU A 37 18.12 -4.98 6.56
C LEU A 37 16.85 -5.33 7.33
N GLY A 38 16.86 -5.20 8.66
CA GLY A 38 15.68 -5.44 9.49
C GLY A 38 14.50 -4.50 9.15
N VAL A 39 14.79 -3.24 8.83
CA VAL A 39 13.79 -2.25 8.39
C VAL A 39 13.17 -2.65 7.05
N ILE A 40 13.97 -3.03 6.08
CA ILE A 40 13.52 -3.43 4.75
C ILE A 40 12.69 -4.70 4.82
N ILE A 41 13.16 -5.72 5.54
CA ILE A 41 12.43 -6.97 5.75
C ILE A 41 11.08 -6.68 6.42
N GLY A 42 11.04 -5.86 7.47
CA GLY A 42 9.80 -5.56 8.18
C GLY A 42 8.74 -4.86 7.34
N ALA A 43 9.14 -3.89 6.53
CA ALA A 43 8.23 -3.18 5.64
C ALA A 43 7.75 -4.06 4.47
N GLY A 44 8.64 -4.88 3.91
CA GLY A 44 8.31 -5.86 2.88
C GLY A 44 7.38 -6.96 3.40
N LEU A 45 7.65 -7.46 4.62
CA LEU A 45 6.89 -8.53 5.24
C LEU A 45 5.41 -8.17 5.44
N VAL A 46 5.10 -7.01 6.03
CA VAL A 46 3.70 -6.59 6.22
C VAL A 46 2.96 -6.42 4.90
N THR A 47 3.66 -5.91 3.88
CA THR A 47 3.10 -5.72 2.55
C THR A 47 2.84 -7.06 1.86
N LEU A 48 3.81 -7.98 1.92
CA LEU A 48 3.71 -9.32 1.37
C LEU A 48 2.58 -10.13 2.02
N THR A 49 2.51 -10.13 3.36
CA THR A 49 1.46 -10.87 4.10
C THR A 49 0.07 -10.38 3.76
N GLY A 50 -0.16 -9.06 3.75
CA GLY A 50 -1.46 -8.49 3.38
C GLY A 50 -1.85 -8.82 1.94
N ARG A 51 -0.88 -8.79 1.01
CA ARG A 51 -1.14 -9.14 -0.39
C ARG A 51 -1.40 -10.64 -0.57
N MET A 52 -0.65 -11.49 0.10
CA MET A 52 -0.87 -12.94 0.10
C MET A 52 -2.23 -13.33 0.67
N LEU A 53 -2.67 -12.68 1.77
CA LEU A 53 -4.00 -12.90 2.34
C LEU A 53 -5.11 -12.54 1.33
N SER A 54 -4.99 -11.41 0.66
CA SER A 54 -5.95 -10.99 -0.37
C SER A 54 -6.02 -11.99 -1.54
N LEU A 55 -4.88 -12.51 -2.00
CA LEU A 55 -4.81 -13.50 -3.08
C LEU A 55 -5.34 -14.87 -2.65
N GLY A 56 -5.01 -15.33 -1.45
CA GLY A 56 -5.38 -16.62 -0.90
C GLY A 56 -6.72 -16.65 -0.16
N LEU A 57 -7.50 -15.55 -0.23
CA LEU A 57 -8.77 -15.47 0.50
C LEU A 57 -9.76 -16.54 0.08
N ALA A 58 -9.77 -16.95 -1.18
CA ALA A 58 -10.64 -18.02 -1.68
C ALA A 58 -10.30 -19.38 -1.06
N ASP A 59 -9.01 -19.71 -0.98
CA ASP A 59 -8.54 -20.96 -0.37
C ASP A 59 -8.80 -20.97 1.14
N LEU A 60 -8.63 -19.81 1.80
CA LEU A 60 -8.92 -19.66 3.23
C LEU A 60 -10.44 -19.83 3.52
N LYS A 61 -11.31 -19.28 2.67
CA LYS A 61 -12.76 -19.47 2.76
C LYS A 61 -13.14 -20.94 2.60
N GLY A 62 -12.55 -21.61 1.61
CA GLY A 62 -12.76 -23.04 1.36
C GLY A 62 -12.32 -23.92 2.53
N HIS A 63 -11.17 -23.58 3.16
CA HIS A 63 -10.65 -24.32 4.32
C HIS A 63 -11.61 -24.31 5.52
N VAL A 64 -12.25 -23.18 5.79
CA VAL A 64 -13.17 -23.03 6.93
C VAL A 64 -14.63 -23.36 6.53
N GLY A 65 -14.92 -23.48 5.24
CA GLY A 65 -16.28 -23.76 4.73
C GLY A 65 -17.24 -22.59 4.95
N THR A 66 -16.76 -21.34 4.88
CA THR A 66 -17.57 -20.15 5.11
C THR A 66 -18.31 -19.69 3.86
N SER A 67 -19.44 -18.98 4.07
CA SER A 67 -20.18 -18.31 3.00
C SER A 67 -19.32 -17.21 2.33
N TYR A 68 -19.79 -16.74 1.17
CA TYR A 68 -19.16 -15.59 0.51
C TYR A 68 -19.13 -14.35 1.41
N ASP A 69 -20.22 -14.09 2.11
CA ASP A 69 -20.39 -12.92 2.97
C ASP A 69 -19.52 -12.98 4.23
N ASP A 70 -19.55 -14.12 4.95
CA ASP A 70 -18.73 -14.29 6.15
C ASP A 70 -17.24 -14.29 5.81
N GLY A 71 -16.88 -14.94 4.69
CA GLY A 71 -15.51 -14.98 4.24
C GLY A 71 -14.91 -13.61 3.87
N ALA A 72 -15.73 -12.64 3.45
CA ALA A 72 -15.28 -11.27 3.18
C ALA A 72 -14.81 -10.53 4.45
N TRP A 73 -15.32 -10.93 5.63
CA TRP A 73 -14.88 -10.37 6.91
C TRP A 73 -13.48 -10.84 7.33
N LEU A 74 -12.98 -11.95 6.81
CA LEU A 74 -11.63 -12.43 7.13
C LEU A 74 -10.55 -11.42 6.72
N ASP A 75 -10.59 -10.95 5.48
CA ASP A 75 -9.67 -9.92 5.00
C ASP A 75 -9.90 -8.59 5.71
N SER A 76 -11.17 -8.22 5.95
CA SER A 76 -11.48 -6.97 6.65
C SER A 76 -11.05 -6.96 8.10
N ALA A 77 -11.12 -8.08 8.81
CA ALA A 77 -10.65 -8.21 10.19
C ALA A 77 -9.15 -7.91 10.30
N TYR A 78 -8.35 -8.51 9.40
CA TYR A 78 -6.90 -8.25 9.33
C TYR A 78 -6.60 -6.78 9.00
N ASN A 79 -7.22 -6.24 7.95
CA ASN A 79 -6.94 -4.89 7.48
C ASN A 79 -7.47 -3.80 8.42
N ALA A 80 -8.62 -4.00 9.07
CA ALA A 80 -9.14 -3.11 10.10
C ALA A 80 -8.21 -3.04 11.33
N ALA A 81 -7.71 -4.19 11.76
CA ALA A 81 -6.76 -4.30 12.86
C ALA A 81 -5.42 -3.61 12.52
N LEU A 82 -4.94 -3.80 11.29
CA LEU A 82 -3.74 -3.16 10.76
C LEU A 82 -3.91 -1.63 10.69
N MET A 83 -5.09 -1.14 10.27
CA MET A 83 -5.41 0.28 10.27
C MET A 83 -5.50 0.84 11.69
N PHE A 84 -6.13 0.11 12.63
CA PHE A 84 -6.27 0.54 14.01
C PHE A 84 -4.92 0.76 14.68
N ILE A 85 -4.00 -0.18 14.55
CA ILE A 85 -2.73 -0.14 15.26
C ILE A 85 -1.77 0.91 14.69
N GLY A 86 -1.89 1.30 13.44
CA GLY A 86 -1.00 2.27 12.80
C GLY A 86 -0.83 3.55 13.62
N PRO A 87 -1.87 4.36 13.84
CA PRO A 87 -1.81 5.53 14.71
C PRO A 87 -1.55 5.18 16.19
N PHE A 88 -2.10 4.07 16.68
CA PHE A 88 -1.92 3.64 18.07
C PHE A 88 -0.48 3.26 18.40
N THR A 89 0.30 2.86 17.40
CA THR A 89 1.74 2.60 17.54
C THR A 89 2.51 3.84 18.01
N VAL A 90 2.03 5.06 17.68
CA VAL A 90 2.62 6.32 18.17
C VAL A 90 2.51 6.42 19.69
N TYR A 91 1.35 6.06 20.24
CA TYR A 91 1.14 6.01 21.68
C TYR A 91 2.01 4.95 22.35
N LEU A 92 1.97 3.72 21.85
CA LEU A 92 2.75 2.61 22.39
C LEU A 92 4.27 2.88 22.29
N GLY A 93 4.73 3.39 21.13
CA GLY A 93 6.14 3.73 20.91
C GLY A 93 6.66 4.81 21.84
N GLY A 94 5.79 5.76 22.22
CA GLY A 94 6.08 6.78 23.21
C GLY A 94 6.18 6.25 24.65
N LEU A 95 5.51 5.15 24.97
CA LEU A 95 5.52 4.57 26.32
C LEU A 95 6.61 3.53 26.52
N LEU A 96 6.63 2.49 25.69
CA LEU A 96 7.46 1.28 25.87
C LEU A 96 8.77 1.33 25.08
N GLY A 97 8.86 2.29 24.17
CA GLY A 97 9.98 2.39 23.22
C GLY A 97 9.78 1.53 21.96
N PRO A 98 10.14 2.08 20.79
CA PRO A 98 9.79 1.50 19.48
C PRO A 98 10.42 0.12 19.25
N ARG A 99 11.67 -0.11 19.70
CA ARG A 99 12.37 -1.41 19.53
C ARG A 99 11.68 -2.55 20.28
N ARG A 100 11.27 -2.30 21.54
CA ARG A 100 10.62 -3.34 22.37
C ARG A 100 9.28 -3.75 21.77
N ILE A 101 8.50 -2.77 21.32
CA ILE A 101 7.20 -3.04 20.68
C ILE A 101 7.38 -3.84 19.40
N LEU A 102 8.33 -3.45 18.56
CA LEU A 102 8.56 -4.15 17.30
C LEU A 102 9.00 -5.61 17.51
N LEU A 103 9.90 -5.87 18.46
CA LEU A 103 10.35 -7.23 18.78
C LEU A 103 9.21 -8.08 19.38
N PHE A 104 8.43 -7.52 20.30
CA PHE A 104 7.27 -8.20 20.88
C PHE A 104 6.21 -8.51 19.81
N ALA A 105 5.83 -7.51 19.02
CA ALA A 105 4.86 -7.67 17.95
C ALA A 105 5.32 -8.69 16.90
N ALA A 106 6.61 -8.70 16.53
CA ALA A 106 7.16 -9.66 15.59
C ALA A 106 7.14 -11.09 16.16
N GLY A 107 7.40 -11.28 17.46
CA GLY A 107 7.29 -12.57 18.12
C GLY A 107 5.85 -13.11 18.12
N VAL A 108 4.88 -12.27 18.50
CA VAL A 108 3.45 -12.63 18.46
C VAL A 108 2.99 -12.90 17.03
N PHE A 109 3.41 -12.07 16.07
CA PHE A 109 3.10 -12.25 14.65
C PHE A 109 3.62 -13.60 14.12
N THR A 110 4.86 -13.95 14.45
CA THR A 110 5.48 -15.23 14.06
C THR A 110 4.64 -16.41 14.55
N MET A 111 4.27 -16.41 15.83
CA MET A 111 3.44 -17.45 16.41
C MET A 111 2.06 -17.51 15.76
N THR A 112 1.42 -16.35 15.60
CA THR A 112 0.10 -16.29 14.95
C THR A 112 0.15 -16.83 13.53
N CYS A 113 1.12 -16.42 12.70
CA CYS A 113 1.27 -16.92 11.33
C CYS A 113 1.60 -18.42 11.26
N ALA A 114 2.32 -18.97 12.26
CA ALA A 114 2.60 -20.39 12.32
C ALA A 114 1.33 -21.24 12.57
N PHE A 115 0.45 -20.77 13.45
CA PHE A 115 -0.78 -21.49 13.82
C PHE A 115 -1.98 -21.18 12.93
N LEU A 116 -2.01 -20.03 12.28
CA LEU A 116 -3.17 -19.53 11.50
C LEU A 116 -3.69 -20.55 10.47
N PRO A 117 -2.85 -21.23 9.68
CA PRO A 117 -3.31 -22.24 8.70
C PRO A 117 -3.92 -23.50 9.32
N LEU A 118 -3.71 -23.72 10.62
CA LEU A 118 -4.20 -24.91 11.33
C LEU A 118 -5.58 -24.69 11.98
N ILE A 119 -6.12 -23.47 11.89
CA ILE A 119 -7.37 -23.08 12.53
C ILE A 119 -8.55 -23.39 11.60
N HIS A 120 -9.46 -24.26 12.03
CA HIS A 120 -10.68 -24.62 11.30
C HIS A 120 -11.92 -23.89 11.80
N CYS A 121 -11.86 -23.30 13.00
CA CYS A 121 -12.99 -22.56 13.58
C CYS A 121 -13.00 -21.11 13.07
N TYR A 122 -14.10 -20.68 12.46
CA TYR A 122 -14.25 -19.31 11.90
C TYR A 122 -13.95 -18.20 12.92
N SER A 123 -14.56 -18.28 14.11
CA SER A 123 -14.40 -17.23 15.12
C SER A 123 -12.94 -17.13 15.62
N LEU A 124 -12.27 -18.27 15.77
CA LEU A 124 -10.86 -18.31 16.17
C LEU A 124 -9.96 -17.81 15.05
N LEU A 125 -10.29 -18.11 13.80
CA LEU A 125 -9.58 -17.61 12.62
C LEU A 125 -9.68 -16.08 12.52
N VAL A 126 -10.88 -15.51 12.70
CA VAL A 126 -11.08 -14.05 12.73
C VAL A 126 -10.25 -13.42 13.85
N ALA A 127 -10.27 -14.01 15.06
CA ALA A 127 -9.47 -13.53 16.19
C ALA A 127 -7.96 -13.58 15.89
N ALA A 128 -7.47 -14.66 15.28
CA ALA A 128 -6.07 -14.79 14.89
C ALA A 128 -5.69 -13.78 13.80
N LEU A 129 -6.56 -13.52 12.81
CA LEU A 129 -6.33 -12.51 11.79
C LEU A 129 -6.31 -11.08 12.37
N ILE A 130 -7.15 -10.79 13.37
CA ILE A 130 -7.09 -9.52 14.11
C ILE A 130 -5.72 -9.40 14.81
N VAL A 131 -5.25 -10.43 15.50
CA VAL A 131 -3.95 -10.42 16.17
C VAL A 131 -2.81 -10.25 15.16
N ALA A 132 -2.86 -10.96 14.03
CA ALA A 132 -1.89 -10.80 12.95
C ALA A 132 -1.90 -9.37 12.37
N GLY A 133 -3.07 -8.76 12.18
CA GLY A 133 -3.22 -7.38 11.72
C GLY A 133 -2.69 -6.35 12.72
N LEU A 134 -3.01 -6.51 14.02
CA LEU A 134 -2.50 -5.64 15.09
C LEU A 134 -0.98 -5.69 15.19
N THR A 135 -0.40 -6.86 15.09
CA THR A 135 1.06 -7.03 15.22
C THR A 135 1.81 -6.55 13.99
N SER A 136 1.40 -6.99 12.79
CA SER A 136 2.05 -6.58 11.53
C SER A 136 1.90 -5.09 11.24
N GLY A 137 0.78 -4.48 11.61
CA GLY A 137 0.53 -3.05 11.43
C GLY A 137 1.49 -2.12 12.20
N THR A 138 2.20 -2.64 13.21
CA THR A 138 3.27 -1.90 13.89
C THR A 138 4.55 -1.81 13.07
N PHE A 139 4.77 -2.74 12.12
CA PHE A 139 6.06 -2.86 11.43
C PHE A 139 6.37 -1.64 10.56
N TYR A 140 5.43 -1.19 9.74
CA TYR A 140 5.67 -0.09 8.82
C TYR A 140 6.00 1.24 9.53
N PRO A 141 5.21 1.74 10.51
CA PRO A 141 5.53 2.99 11.21
C PRO A 141 6.85 2.92 11.98
N LEU A 142 7.14 1.79 12.63
CA LEU A 142 8.33 1.63 13.44
C LEU A 142 9.59 1.47 12.59
N THR A 143 9.52 0.68 11.52
CA THR A 143 10.67 0.49 10.61
C THR A 143 11.05 1.78 9.90
N LEU A 144 10.07 2.55 9.41
CA LEU A 144 10.35 3.87 8.82
C LEU A 144 10.98 4.83 9.85
N THR A 145 10.50 4.80 11.09
CA THR A 145 11.08 5.59 12.18
C THR A 145 12.54 5.21 12.44
N PHE A 146 12.87 3.93 12.43
CA PHE A 146 14.25 3.46 12.59
C PHE A 146 15.13 3.85 11.40
N ALA A 147 14.62 3.74 10.17
CA ALA A 147 15.32 4.19 8.99
C ALA A 147 15.74 5.66 9.10
N LEU A 148 14.84 6.52 9.56
CA LEU A 148 15.08 7.95 9.68
C LEU A 148 16.00 8.34 10.86
N ARG A 149 16.07 7.52 11.91
CA ARG A 149 16.83 7.84 13.14
C ARG A 149 18.24 7.28 13.19
N ASN A 150 18.46 6.09 12.63
CA ASN A 150 19.68 5.32 12.88
C ASN A 150 20.60 5.20 11.66
N ILE A 151 20.20 5.77 10.50
CA ILE A 151 20.98 5.67 9.27
C ILE A 151 21.78 6.93 9.07
N PRO A 152 23.12 6.83 8.85
CA PRO A 152 23.95 7.96 8.49
C PRO A 152 23.41 8.67 7.24
N LEU A 153 23.37 10.00 7.25
CA LEU A 153 22.81 10.82 6.15
C LEU A 153 23.39 10.48 4.78
N ARG A 154 24.66 10.06 4.73
CA ARG A 154 25.33 9.63 3.48
C ARG A 154 24.69 8.41 2.80
N PHE A 155 24.08 7.51 3.58
CA PHE A 155 23.41 6.31 3.07
C PHE A 155 21.90 6.49 2.92
N LEU A 156 21.36 7.60 3.40
CA LEU A 156 19.93 7.86 3.41
C LEU A 156 19.29 7.74 2.01
N PRO A 157 19.84 8.28 0.91
CA PRO A 157 19.26 8.13 -0.43
C PRO A 157 19.16 6.67 -0.89
N PHE A 158 20.19 5.88 -0.65
CA PHE A 158 20.18 4.46 -0.99
C PHE A 158 19.21 3.66 -0.13
N THR A 159 19.13 3.98 1.16
CA THR A 159 18.19 3.32 2.07
C THR A 159 16.74 3.63 1.69
N ILE A 160 16.43 4.89 1.36
CA ILE A 160 15.11 5.28 0.88
C ILE A 160 14.77 4.55 -0.43
N ALA A 161 15.71 4.54 -1.37
CA ALA A 161 15.52 3.88 -2.65
C ALA A 161 15.29 2.37 -2.48
N LEU A 162 16.11 1.71 -1.70
CA LEU A 162 15.98 0.27 -1.45
C LEU A 162 14.71 -0.06 -0.66
N TYR A 163 14.39 0.73 0.37
CA TYR A 163 13.17 0.56 1.16
C TYR A 163 11.90 0.69 0.29
N ALA A 164 11.82 1.75 -0.51
CA ALA A 164 10.67 1.98 -1.38
C ALA A 164 10.53 0.87 -2.44
N SER A 165 11.61 0.53 -3.12
CA SER A 165 11.62 -0.53 -4.13
C SER A 165 11.25 -1.90 -3.55
N PHE A 166 11.71 -2.23 -2.33
CA PHE A 166 11.37 -3.50 -1.69
C PHE A 166 9.89 -3.58 -1.28
N VAL A 167 9.30 -2.47 -0.84
CA VAL A 167 7.85 -2.43 -0.51
C VAL A 167 7.01 -2.66 -1.75
N ASP A 168 7.34 -2.03 -2.88
CA ASP A 168 6.63 -2.23 -4.14
C ASP A 168 6.91 -3.62 -4.73
N GLY A 169 8.16 -4.07 -4.67
CA GLY A 169 8.55 -5.41 -5.07
C GLY A 169 7.79 -6.50 -4.33
N ALA A 170 7.52 -6.32 -3.03
CA ALA A 170 6.72 -7.26 -2.25
C ALA A 170 5.28 -7.39 -2.76
N VAL A 171 4.67 -6.28 -3.24
CA VAL A 171 3.34 -6.31 -3.88
C VAL A 171 3.39 -7.13 -5.16
N ASN A 172 4.41 -6.90 -5.99
CA ASN A 172 4.52 -7.43 -7.35
C ASN A 172 5.00 -8.89 -7.39
N ILE A 173 5.81 -9.32 -6.41
CA ILE A 173 6.27 -10.71 -6.28
C ILE A 173 5.16 -11.61 -5.70
N ALA A 174 4.27 -11.08 -4.88
CA ALA A 174 3.27 -11.86 -4.16
C ALA A 174 2.40 -12.76 -5.07
N PRO A 175 1.88 -12.31 -6.25
CA PRO A 175 1.07 -13.17 -7.11
C PRO A 175 1.83 -14.41 -7.64
N SER A 176 3.08 -14.22 -8.08
CA SER A 176 3.91 -15.33 -8.56
C SER A 176 4.27 -16.28 -7.43
N LEU A 177 4.62 -15.75 -6.27
CA LEU A 177 5.00 -16.55 -5.12
C LEU A 177 3.80 -17.35 -4.57
N TYR A 178 2.62 -16.71 -4.50
CA TYR A 178 1.39 -17.39 -4.10
C TYR A 178 0.98 -18.47 -5.12
N GLY A 179 1.02 -18.17 -6.42
CA GLY A 179 0.74 -19.13 -7.48
C GLY A 179 1.68 -20.33 -7.42
N TRP A 180 2.99 -20.11 -7.19
CA TRP A 180 3.97 -21.17 -7.03
C TRP A 180 3.72 -22.03 -5.77
N TYR A 181 3.37 -21.39 -4.64
CA TYR A 181 3.01 -22.15 -3.43
C TYR A 181 1.80 -23.04 -3.64
N ARG A 182 0.76 -22.52 -4.31
CA ARG A 182 -0.46 -23.25 -4.57
C ARG A 182 -0.23 -24.46 -5.48
N GLU A 183 0.63 -24.33 -6.48
CA GLU A 183 0.92 -25.39 -7.44
C GLU A 183 1.85 -26.47 -6.86
N HIS A 184 2.92 -26.08 -6.14
CA HIS A 184 3.99 -26.98 -5.77
C HIS A 184 3.99 -27.39 -4.30
N LEU A 185 3.36 -26.64 -3.42
CA LEU A 185 3.35 -26.87 -1.98
C LEU A 185 1.91 -26.94 -1.43
N SER A 186 1.43 -25.84 -0.87
CA SER A 186 0.05 -25.67 -0.39
C SER A 186 -0.23 -24.20 -0.10
N TRP A 187 -1.51 -23.81 -0.05
CA TRP A 187 -1.93 -22.46 0.31
C TRP A 187 -1.46 -22.02 1.71
N HIS A 188 -1.18 -22.95 2.64
CA HIS A 188 -0.70 -22.67 3.99
C HIS A 188 0.57 -21.81 3.98
N TRP A 189 1.40 -21.93 2.96
CA TRP A 189 2.64 -21.17 2.80
C TRP A 189 2.43 -19.66 2.68
N MET A 190 1.21 -19.20 2.42
CA MET A 190 0.93 -17.76 2.45
C MET A 190 1.16 -17.14 3.84
N PHE A 191 1.02 -17.93 4.93
CA PHE A 191 1.32 -17.51 6.30
C PHE A 191 2.65 -18.05 6.81
N TRP A 192 3.01 -19.30 6.51
CA TRP A 192 4.27 -19.90 6.95
C TRP A 192 5.50 -19.17 6.41
N ASN A 193 5.46 -18.65 5.21
CA ASN A 193 6.47 -17.75 4.68
C ASN A 193 6.73 -16.58 5.64
N SER A 194 5.66 -15.95 6.13
CA SER A 194 5.75 -14.83 7.06
C SER A 194 6.27 -15.26 8.44
N ALA A 195 5.88 -16.46 8.91
CA ALA A 195 6.39 -17.05 10.14
C ALA A 195 7.90 -17.35 10.09
N LEU A 196 8.47 -17.63 8.90
CA LEU A 196 9.91 -17.83 8.71
C LEU A 196 10.68 -16.51 8.58
N ILE A 197 10.12 -15.52 7.91
CA ILE A 197 10.82 -14.25 7.66
C ILE A 197 10.81 -13.34 8.90
N ALA A 198 9.76 -13.35 9.71
CA ALA A 198 9.65 -12.47 10.87
C ALA A 198 10.76 -12.71 11.93
N PRO A 199 11.19 -13.93 12.27
CA PRO A 199 12.34 -14.15 13.15
C PRO A 199 13.64 -13.58 12.58
N LEU A 200 13.87 -13.66 11.27
CA LEU A 200 15.03 -13.06 10.63
C LEU A 200 15.02 -11.52 10.81
N MET A 201 13.86 -10.89 10.61
CA MET A 201 13.68 -9.47 10.94
C MET A 201 14.00 -9.18 12.41
N MET A 202 13.51 -10.01 13.34
CA MET A 202 13.76 -9.84 14.79
C MET A 202 15.26 -9.88 15.10
N ILE A 203 16.00 -10.82 14.53
CA ILE A 203 17.45 -10.95 14.71
C ILE A 203 18.15 -9.70 14.19
N CYS A 204 17.82 -9.25 12.98
CA CYS A 204 18.40 -8.05 12.38
C CYS A 204 18.13 -6.80 13.22
N ILE A 205 16.92 -6.64 13.75
CA ILE A 205 16.54 -5.50 14.60
C ILE A 205 17.22 -5.59 15.98
N TYR A 206 17.29 -6.78 16.55
CA TYR A 206 17.91 -6.98 17.87
C TYR A 206 19.39 -6.57 17.87
N PHE A 207 20.15 -6.95 16.85
CA PHE A 207 21.57 -6.64 16.73
C PHE A 207 21.84 -5.31 16.04
N GLY A 208 20.94 -4.83 15.19
CA GLY A 208 21.14 -3.66 14.33
C GLY A 208 20.63 -2.35 14.90
N ILE A 209 19.70 -2.37 15.85
CA ILE A 209 19.07 -1.16 16.40
C ILE A 209 19.37 -1.04 17.89
N PRO A 210 19.97 0.07 18.35
CA PRO A 210 20.25 0.28 19.76
C PRO A 210 18.98 0.35 20.59
N ALA A 211 19.07 -0.04 21.87
CA ALA A 211 17.95 0.09 22.80
C ALA A 211 17.72 1.58 23.07
N ALA A 212 16.48 2.04 22.90
CA ALA A 212 16.16 3.42 23.27
C ALA A 212 16.34 3.62 24.79
N PRO A 213 16.88 4.75 25.24
CA PRO A 213 16.98 5.07 26.66
C PRO A 213 15.58 5.06 27.29
N ALA A 214 15.52 4.69 28.56
CA ALA A 214 14.28 4.70 29.31
C ALA A 214 13.64 6.10 29.29
N ARG A 215 12.34 6.15 29.11
CA ARG A 215 11.58 7.42 29.11
C ARG A 215 11.85 8.17 30.40
N LYS A 216 12.14 9.46 30.32
CA LYS A 216 12.20 10.36 31.46
C LYS A 216 10.82 10.40 32.14
N LYS A 217 10.78 10.27 33.49
CA LYS A 217 9.52 10.24 34.27
C LYS A 217 8.63 11.47 34.02
N ASP A 218 9.23 12.62 33.74
CA ASP A 218 8.57 13.92 33.56
C ASP A 218 8.11 14.20 32.12
N ALA A 219 8.31 13.28 31.18
CA ALA A 219 7.88 13.47 29.80
C ALA A 219 6.33 13.37 29.71
N PRO A 220 5.64 14.32 29.02
CA PRO A 220 4.19 14.32 28.93
C PRO A 220 3.65 13.04 28.28
N VAL A 221 2.74 12.34 28.96
CA VAL A 221 2.12 11.11 28.45
C VAL A 221 1.10 11.47 27.38
N PRO A 222 1.15 10.88 26.18
CA PRO A 222 0.09 11.04 25.18
C PRO A 222 -1.26 10.53 25.74
N SER A 223 -2.36 11.13 25.30
CA SER A 223 -3.69 10.73 25.76
C SER A 223 -4.09 9.37 25.16
N PHE A 224 -4.18 8.32 26.00
CA PHE A 224 -4.68 7.01 25.60
C PHE A 224 -6.04 7.08 24.88
N VAL A 225 -7.00 7.74 25.52
CA VAL A 225 -8.37 7.83 24.99
C VAL A 225 -8.43 8.56 23.64
N GLY A 226 -7.59 9.59 23.46
CA GLY A 226 -7.55 10.31 22.19
C GLY A 226 -6.98 9.47 21.05
N PHE A 227 -5.92 8.68 21.31
CA PHE A 227 -5.41 7.74 20.32
C PHE A 227 -6.38 6.59 20.05
N LEU A 228 -7.11 6.14 21.08
CA LEU A 228 -8.15 5.13 20.92
C LEU A 228 -9.27 5.62 20.00
N TYR A 229 -9.77 6.83 20.19
CA TYR A 229 -10.79 7.42 19.32
C TYR A 229 -10.29 7.60 17.88
N LEU A 230 -9.07 8.08 17.71
CA LEU A 230 -8.46 8.25 16.40
C LEU A 230 -8.32 6.90 15.67
N SER A 231 -7.76 5.90 16.33
CA SER A 231 -7.50 4.59 15.76
C SER A 231 -8.78 3.82 15.46
N ALA A 232 -9.74 3.82 16.38
CA ALA A 232 -11.02 3.17 16.18
C ALA A 232 -11.84 3.85 15.08
N GLY A 233 -11.87 5.19 15.07
CA GLY A 233 -12.55 5.96 14.03
C GLY A 233 -11.99 5.69 12.63
N LEU A 234 -10.66 5.68 12.48
CA LEU A 234 -10.01 5.35 11.21
C LEU A 234 -10.27 3.90 10.78
N ALA A 235 -10.20 2.94 11.71
CA ALA A 235 -10.48 1.53 11.41
C ALA A 235 -11.93 1.31 10.97
N MET A 236 -12.91 1.95 11.63
CA MET A 236 -14.31 1.86 11.24
C MET A 236 -14.58 2.46 9.86
N LEU A 237 -14.04 3.65 9.56
CA LEU A 237 -14.17 4.26 8.23
C LEU A 237 -13.50 3.42 7.15
N PHE A 238 -12.32 2.89 7.45
CA PHE A 238 -11.61 2.02 6.54
C PHE A 238 -12.41 0.76 6.22
N THR A 239 -12.97 0.11 7.24
CA THR A 239 -13.83 -1.08 7.08
C THR A 239 -15.11 -0.76 6.32
N ALA A 240 -15.73 0.40 6.59
CA ALA A 240 -16.89 0.85 5.84
C ALA A 240 -16.57 0.97 4.34
N ILE A 241 -15.46 1.62 3.98
CA ILE A 241 -15.04 1.76 2.57
C ILE A 241 -14.74 0.37 1.97
N GLN A 242 -14.00 -0.48 2.67
CA GLN A 242 -13.61 -1.80 2.18
C GLN A 242 -14.83 -2.69 1.90
N GLN A 243 -15.86 -2.62 2.73
CA GLN A 243 -17.08 -3.41 2.61
C GLN A 243 -18.22 -2.69 1.86
N GLY A 244 -18.01 -1.44 1.45
CA GLY A 244 -19.04 -0.57 0.89
C GLY A 244 -19.76 -1.18 -0.31
N GLU A 245 -19.00 -1.69 -1.28
CA GLU A 245 -19.57 -2.32 -2.48
C GLU A 245 -20.42 -3.55 -2.14
N ARG A 246 -19.90 -4.44 -1.32
CA ARG A 246 -20.60 -5.65 -0.88
C ARG A 246 -21.86 -5.35 -0.08
N LEU A 247 -21.81 -4.33 0.78
CA LEU A 247 -22.94 -3.91 1.61
C LEU A 247 -23.93 -2.98 0.88
N ASN A 248 -23.68 -2.68 -0.39
CA ASN A 248 -24.51 -1.77 -1.15
C ASN A 248 -24.56 -0.33 -0.60
N TRP A 249 -23.43 0.14 -0.05
CA TRP A 249 -23.19 1.51 0.42
C TRP A 249 -24.28 1.98 1.41
N TRP A 250 -24.81 3.18 1.19
CA TRP A 250 -25.81 3.82 2.07
C TRP A 250 -27.12 3.07 2.22
N ARG A 251 -27.37 2.04 1.41
CA ARG A 251 -28.57 1.18 1.55
C ARG A 251 -28.43 0.19 2.71
N SER A 252 -27.25 -0.03 3.23
CA SER A 252 -26.97 -0.90 4.36
C SER A 252 -26.90 -0.13 5.67
N GLY A 253 -27.66 -0.56 6.68
CA GLY A 253 -27.53 -0.01 8.03
C GLY A 253 -26.16 -0.24 8.66
N LEU A 254 -25.49 -1.35 8.32
CA LEU A 254 -24.16 -1.66 8.83
C LEU A 254 -23.10 -0.70 8.26
N PHE A 255 -23.14 -0.42 6.95
CA PHE A 255 -22.26 0.57 6.33
C PHE A 255 -22.48 1.96 6.97
N THR A 256 -23.73 2.38 7.02
CA THR A 256 -24.10 3.68 7.60
C THR A 256 -23.67 3.79 9.08
N GLY A 257 -23.88 2.72 9.86
CA GLY A 257 -23.46 2.66 11.26
C GLY A 257 -21.94 2.76 11.42
N LEU A 258 -21.15 1.98 10.66
CA LEU A 258 -19.69 2.04 10.68
C LEU A 258 -19.16 3.42 10.25
N PHE A 259 -19.75 4.01 9.21
CA PHE A 259 -19.33 5.30 8.70
C PHE A 259 -19.65 6.44 9.68
N LEU A 260 -20.85 6.48 10.24
CA LEU A 260 -21.25 7.50 11.22
C LEU A 260 -20.49 7.34 12.53
N ALA A 261 -20.38 6.12 13.07
CA ALA A 261 -19.61 5.87 14.29
C ALA A 261 -18.12 6.22 14.11
N GLY A 262 -17.53 5.82 12.99
CA GLY A 262 -16.14 6.16 12.65
C GLY A 262 -15.93 7.68 12.55
N SER A 263 -16.81 8.39 11.85
CA SER A 263 -16.77 9.85 11.71
C SER A 263 -16.96 10.55 13.06
N PHE A 264 -17.89 10.08 13.89
CA PHE A 264 -18.11 10.59 15.24
C PHE A 264 -16.89 10.43 16.13
N LEU A 265 -16.24 9.25 16.14
CA LEU A 265 -15.02 9.01 16.91
C LEU A 265 -13.86 9.91 16.43
N LEU A 266 -13.72 10.15 15.13
CA LEU A 266 -12.72 11.08 14.61
C LEU A 266 -13.01 12.53 15.05
N LEU A 267 -14.27 12.93 15.04
CA LEU A 267 -14.67 14.24 15.55
C LEU A 267 -14.35 14.37 17.04
N CYS A 268 -14.67 13.35 17.85
CA CYS A 268 -14.30 13.31 19.28
C CYS A 268 -12.78 13.41 19.49
N ALA A 269 -11.98 12.70 18.68
CA ALA A 269 -10.53 12.78 18.72
C ALA A 269 -10.03 14.20 18.41
N LEU A 270 -10.62 14.85 17.40
CA LEU A 270 -10.29 16.22 17.00
C LEU A 270 -10.68 17.24 18.07
N LEU A 271 -11.91 17.16 18.58
CA LEU A 271 -12.41 18.06 19.65
C LEU A 271 -11.58 17.92 20.93
N ARG A 272 -11.26 16.68 21.32
CA ARG A 272 -10.40 16.44 22.47
C ARG A 272 -9.01 17.08 22.31
N ARG A 273 -8.48 17.16 21.11
CA ARG A 273 -7.25 17.89 20.85
C ARG A 273 -7.40 19.39 21.01
N LEU A 274 -8.49 19.95 20.50
CA LEU A 274 -8.74 21.39 20.59
C LEU A 274 -9.01 21.86 22.02
N CYS A 275 -9.60 21.00 22.86
CA CYS A 275 -9.98 21.29 24.25
C CYS A 275 -8.96 20.80 25.29
N GLY A 276 -7.86 20.12 24.90
CA GLY A 276 -6.90 19.49 25.82
C GLY A 276 -5.47 20.05 25.75
N PRO A 277 -4.76 20.08 26.89
CA PRO A 277 -3.39 20.60 26.95
C PRO A 277 -2.35 19.71 26.26
N ASN A 278 -2.65 18.43 25.99
CA ASN A 278 -1.73 17.47 25.43
C ASN A 278 -2.02 17.22 23.96
N ALA A 279 -1.16 17.73 23.09
CA ALA A 279 -1.26 17.56 21.64
C ALA A 279 -1.15 16.08 21.21
N LEU A 280 -2.27 15.51 20.76
CA LEU A 280 -2.35 14.14 20.22
C LEU A 280 -1.48 13.92 18.98
N VAL A 281 -1.48 14.89 18.09
CA VAL A 281 -0.80 14.85 16.80
C VAL A 281 -0.24 16.24 16.52
N ALA A 282 0.90 16.38 15.87
CA ALA A 282 1.44 17.67 15.46
C ALA A 282 0.65 18.24 14.26
N LEU A 283 -0.65 18.58 14.48
CA LEU A 283 -1.55 19.09 13.44
C LEU A 283 -0.98 20.28 12.63
N PRO A 284 -0.29 21.29 13.23
CA PRO A 284 0.27 22.39 12.45
C PRO A 284 1.26 21.92 11.40
N TYR A 285 1.95 20.80 11.64
CA TYR A 285 2.86 20.18 10.71
C TYR A 285 2.13 19.44 9.58
N LEU A 286 1.12 18.66 9.93
CA LEU A 286 0.34 17.89 8.95
C LEU A 286 -0.46 18.79 7.99
N TRP A 287 -0.86 19.98 8.43
CA TRP A 287 -1.66 20.94 7.65
C TRP A 287 -0.82 21.84 6.73
N ARG A 288 0.50 21.65 6.67
CA ARG A 288 1.33 22.38 5.71
C ARG A 288 1.02 21.94 4.28
N TRP A 289 0.94 22.90 3.37
CA TRP A 289 0.60 22.66 1.95
C TRP A 289 1.36 21.49 1.32
N ASN A 290 2.70 21.49 1.43
CA ASN A 290 3.51 20.41 0.90
C ASN A 290 3.22 19.05 1.56
N THR A 291 2.93 19.00 2.85
CA THR A 291 2.59 17.75 3.56
C THR A 291 1.26 17.19 3.06
N VAL A 292 0.25 18.06 2.90
CA VAL A 292 -1.06 17.68 2.36
C VAL A 292 -0.92 17.18 0.91
N LEU A 293 -0.17 17.90 0.06
CA LEU A 293 0.06 17.48 -1.32
C LEU A 293 0.80 16.14 -1.40
N LEU A 294 1.82 15.92 -0.56
CA LEU A 294 2.54 14.65 -0.50
C LEU A 294 1.63 13.51 0.00
N GLY A 295 0.75 13.79 0.95
CA GLY A 295 -0.30 12.85 1.36
C GLY A 295 -1.25 12.52 0.21
N GLY A 296 -1.73 13.53 -0.50
CA GLY A 296 -2.56 13.35 -1.70
C GLY A 296 -1.85 12.56 -2.81
N LEU A 297 -0.58 12.86 -3.07
CA LEU A 297 0.23 12.11 -4.04
C LEU A 297 0.47 10.66 -3.62
N LEU A 298 0.65 10.40 -2.32
CA LEU A 298 0.76 9.03 -1.81
C LEU A 298 -0.55 8.27 -1.97
N PHE A 299 -1.69 8.91 -1.65
CA PHE A 299 -3.01 8.34 -1.90
C PHE A 299 -3.20 8.01 -3.38
N TRP A 300 -2.86 8.95 -4.25
CA TRP A 300 -2.98 8.82 -5.70
C TRP A 300 -2.04 7.75 -6.29
N PHE A 301 -0.79 7.71 -5.82
CA PHE A 301 0.15 6.63 -6.19
C PHE A 301 -0.41 5.25 -5.86
N ARG A 302 -1.03 5.11 -4.68
CA ARG A 302 -1.67 3.83 -4.30
C ARG A 302 -2.85 3.47 -5.19
N PHE A 303 -3.55 4.47 -5.72
CA PHE A 303 -4.60 4.26 -6.72
C PHE A 303 -4.02 3.75 -8.04
N THR A 304 -2.92 4.31 -8.53
CA THR A 304 -2.32 3.87 -9.81
C THR A 304 -1.81 2.44 -9.78
N LEU A 305 -1.51 1.88 -8.60
CA LEU A 305 -1.14 0.46 -8.45
C LEU A 305 -2.29 -0.52 -8.78
N THR A 306 -3.52 -0.04 -8.96
CA THR A 306 -4.67 -0.89 -9.34
C THR A 306 -4.48 -1.54 -10.70
N GLU A 307 -3.63 -1.00 -11.58
CA GLU A 307 -3.20 -1.67 -12.82
C GLU A 307 -2.64 -3.06 -12.52
N THR A 308 -1.57 -3.13 -11.75
CA THR A 308 -0.86 -4.36 -11.42
C THR A 308 -1.62 -5.25 -10.43
N ILE A 309 -2.42 -4.62 -9.53
CA ILE A 309 -3.12 -5.33 -8.45
C ILE A 309 -4.46 -5.92 -8.92
N ILE A 310 -5.17 -5.25 -9.83
CA ILE A 310 -6.55 -5.59 -10.22
C ILE A 310 -6.67 -5.83 -11.72
N LEU A 311 -6.30 -4.84 -12.55
CA LEU A 311 -6.61 -4.90 -13.98
C LEU A 311 -5.96 -6.09 -14.65
N ILE A 312 -4.64 -6.28 -14.51
CA ILE A 312 -3.92 -7.37 -15.14
C ILE A 312 -4.37 -8.74 -14.58
N PRO A 313 -4.42 -8.97 -13.26
CA PRO A 313 -4.89 -10.25 -12.75
C PRO A 313 -6.32 -10.59 -13.14
N GLN A 314 -7.23 -9.63 -13.13
CA GLN A 314 -8.63 -9.89 -13.50
C GLN A 314 -8.80 -10.09 -15.01
N SER A 315 -8.06 -9.31 -15.84
CA SER A 315 -8.12 -9.47 -17.30
C SER A 315 -7.67 -10.87 -17.76
N LEU A 316 -6.71 -11.46 -17.08
CA LEU A 316 -6.28 -12.85 -17.32
C LEU A 316 -7.25 -13.84 -16.65
N GLY A 317 -7.73 -13.55 -15.44
CA GLY A 317 -8.61 -14.43 -14.69
C GLY A 317 -9.94 -14.72 -15.38
N ILE A 318 -10.54 -13.74 -16.10
CA ILE A 318 -11.79 -13.96 -16.88
C ILE A 318 -11.62 -14.94 -18.04
N HIS A 319 -10.38 -15.16 -18.51
CA HIS A 319 -10.05 -16.16 -19.52
C HIS A 319 -9.74 -17.53 -18.92
N GLY A 320 -9.89 -17.69 -17.59
CA GLY A 320 -9.64 -18.95 -16.89
C GLY A 320 -8.17 -19.20 -16.55
N PHE A 321 -7.29 -18.19 -16.68
CA PHE A 321 -5.91 -18.32 -16.20
C PHE A 321 -5.87 -18.43 -14.68
N GLU A 322 -5.15 -19.41 -14.18
CA GLU A 322 -4.94 -19.62 -12.75
C GLU A 322 -3.84 -18.73 -12.17
N ALA A 323 -3.78 -18.63 -10.84
CA ALA A 323 -2.81 -17.79 -10.13
C ALA A 323 -1.35 -18.05 -10.56
N TYR A 324 -0.99 -19.32 -10.83
CA TYR A 324 0.33 -19.70 -11.32
C TYR A 324 0.65 -19.12 -12.70
N GLN A 325 -0.36 -19.03 -13.57
CA GLN A 325 -0.23 -18.49 -14.93
C GLN A 325 -0.29 -16.96 -14.95
N ILE A 326 -1.00 -16.35 -14.00
CA ILE A 326 -1.12 -14.88 -13.86
C ILE A 326 0.16 -14.30 -13.26
N GLY A 327 0.77 -15.00 -12.29
CA GLY A 327 1.96 -14.53 -11.60
C GLY A 327 3.09 -14.04 -12.53
N PRO A 328 3.46 -14.81 -13.58
CA PRO A 328 4.48 -14.41 -14.56
C PRO A 328 4.21 -13.07 -15.25
N ALA A 329 2.94 -12.65 -15.42
CA ALA A 329 2.65 -11.34 -16.00
C ALA A 329 3.12 -10.21 -15.06
N VAL A 330 2.86 -10.35 -13.77
CA VAL A 330 3.10 -9.30 -12.77
C VAL A 330 4.54 -9.25 -12.26
N ILE A 331 5.26 -10.39 -12.23
CA ILE A 331 6.62 -10.45 -11.66
C ILE A 331 7.61 -9.56 -12.41
N TRP A 332 7.38 -9.28 -13.69
CA TRP A 332 8.23 -8.41 -14.48
C TRP A 332 8.27 -6.96 -13.94
N SER A 333 7.25 -6.53 -13.22
CA SER A 333 7.30 -5.24 -12.54
C SER A 333 8.25 -5.23 -11.32
N ALA A 334 8.59 -6.40 -10.77
CA ALA A 334 9.61 -6.52 -9.73
C ALA A 334 11.04 -6.70 -10.30
N ALA A 335 11.18 -7.11 -11.56
CA ALA A 335 12.48 -7.42 -12.15
C ALA A 335 13.50 -6.26 -12.12
N PRO A 336 13.14 -4.98 -12.42
CA PRO A 336 14.09 -3.87 -12.43
C PRO A 336 14.43 -3.32 -11.04
N LEU A 337 13.82 -3.82 -9.96
CA LEU A 337 13.82 -3.26 -8.62
C LEU A 337 15.21 -2.86 -8.10
N LEU A 338 16.20 -3.76 -8.15
CA LEU A 338 17.54 -3.48 -7.62
C LEU A 338 18.29 -2.47 -8.47
N VAL A 339 18.17 -2.56 -9.79
CA VAL A 339 18.82 -1.64 -10.73
C VAL A 339 18.22 -0.24 -10.56
N VAL A 340 16.90 -0.14 -10.45
CA VAL A 340 16.21 1.14 -10.24
C VAL A 340 16.53 1.72 -8.87
N ALA A 341 16.57 0.92 -7.81
CA ALA A 341 16.94 1.38 -6.48
C ALA A 341 18.36 1.96 -6.46
N PHE A 342 19.32 1.28 -7.09
CA PHE A 342 20.70 1.74 -7.16
C PHE A 342 20.83 3.03 -7.99
N THR A 343 20.24 3.06 -9.19
CA THR A 343 20.29 4.24 -10.07
C THR A 343 19.60 5.45 -9.44
N ALA A 344 18.41 5.26 -8.83
CA ALA A 344 17.71 6.31 -8.12
C ALA A 344 18.51 6.85 -6.91
N GLY A 345 19.14 5.96 -6.15
CA GLY A 345 20.03 6.34 -5.05
C GLY A 345 21.21 7.20 -5.51
N LEU A 346 21.83 6.83 -6.62
CA LEU A 346 22.92 7.62 -7.26
C LEU A 346 22.42 8.99 -7.75
N LEU A 347 21.25 9.02 -8.41
CA LEU A 347 20.66 10.27 -8.92
C LEU A 347 20.35 11.24 -7.79
N LEU A 348 19.78 10.74 -6.68
CA LEU A 348 19.52 11.56 -5.48
C LEU A 348 20.81 12.10 -4.86
N LEU A 349 21.89 11.30 -4.82
CA LEU A 349 23.21 11.75 -4.38
C LEU A 349 23.81 12.82 -5.29
N ARG A 350 23.57 12.73 -6.60
CA ARG A 350 24.00 13.72 -7.60
C ARG A 350 23.13 14.99 -7.61
N LYS A 351 22.40 15.26 -6.52
CA LYS A 351 21.54 16.46 -6.33
C LYS A 351 20.31 16.50 -7.23
N LEU A 352 19.89 15.38 -7.84
CA LEU A 352 18.63 15.34 -8.56
C LEU A 352 17.48 15.60 -7.57
N ASP A 353 16.54 16.46 -7.97
CA ASP A 353 15.33 16.73 -7.19
C ASP A 353 14.43 15.48 -7.19
N PRO A 354 14.04 14.96 -6.02
CA PRO A 354 13.17 13.77 -5.94
C PRO A 354 11.83 13.93 -6.69
N ARG A 355 11.35 15.16 -6.89
CA ARG A 355 10.14 15.45 -7.67
C ARG A 355 10.26 15.05 -9.14
N LEU A 356 11.46 15.24 -9.74
CA LEU A 356 11.71 14.84 -11.13
C LEU A 356 11.71 13.31 -11.25
N LEU A 357 12.23 12.62 -10.25
CA LEU A 357 12.21 11.16 -10.20
C LEU A 357 10.76 10.65 -10.11
N MET A 358 9.95 11.28 -9.24
CA MET A 358 8.53 10.97 -9.09
C MET A 358 7.74 11.24 -10.38
N ALA A 359 7.99 12.36 -11.04
CA ALA A 359 7.36 12.71 -12.32
C ALA A 359 7.74 11.70 -13.43
N ALA A 360 9.03 11.34 -13.54
CA ALA A 360 9.47 10.31 -14.48
C ALA A 360 8.78 8.96 -14.19
N GLY A 361 8.60 8.61 -12.91
CA GLY A 361 7.89 7.41 -12.51
C GLY A 361 6.44 7.39 -12.97
N PHE A 362 5.67 8.44 -12.70
CA PHE A 362 4.27 8.55 -13.17
C PHE A 362 4.16 8.59 -14.69
N ALA A 363 5.12 9.21 -15.38
CA ALA A 363 5.15 9.17 -16.84
C ALA A 363 5.32 7.74 -17.37
N CYS A 364 6.28 6.98 -16.84
CA CYS A 364 6.49 5.58 -17.23
C CYS A 364 5.24 4.72 -17.00
N MET A 365 4.60 4.85 -15.83
CA MET A 365 3.34 4.13 -15.53
C MET A 365 2.21 4.53 -16.48
N GLY A 366 2.04 5.82 -16.75
CA GLY A 366 1.04 6.31 -17.69
C GLY A 366 1.24 5.77 -19.11
N PHE A 367 2.48 5.73 -19.60
CA PHE A 367 2.81 5.12 -20.88
C PHE A 367 2.53 3.62 -20.91
N ALA A 368 2.90 2.88 -19.87
CA ALA A 368 2.61 1.45 -19.77
C ALA A 368 1.09 1.20 -19.84
N CYS A 369 0.28 1.96 -19.10
CA CYS A 369 -1.18 1.87 -19.15
C CYS A 369 -1.75 2.20 -20.54
N CYS A 370 -1.20 3.19 -21.25
CA CYS A 370 -1.61 3.48 -22.64
C CYS A 370 -1.35 2.31 -23.58
N PHE A 371 -0.25 1.57 -23.40
CA PHE A 371 0.00 0.35 -24.18
C PHE A 371 -0.94 -0.78 -23.77
N ASN A 372 -1.19 -0.96 -22.47
CA ASN A 372 -2.12 -1.96 -21.95
C ASN A 372 -3.58 -1.66 -22.35
N ALA A 373 -3.90 -0.41 -22.68
CA ALA A 373 -5.19 -0.01 -23.25
C ALA A 373 -5.42 -0.52 -24.69
N GLN A 374 -4.49 -1.29 -25.27
CA GLN A 374 -4.68 -2.02 -26.52
C GLN A 374 -5.06 -3.50 -26.27
N TYR A 375 -5.41 -3.84 -25.04
CA TYR A 375 -5.81 -5.18 -24.61
C TYR A 375 -6.91 -5.78 -25.51
N THR A 376 -6.77 -7.06 -25.81
CA THR A 376 -7.77 -7.85 -26.51
C THR A 376 -8.01 -9.17 -25.80
N THR A 377 -9.13 -9.83 -26.09
CA THR A 377 -9.46 -11.14 -25.52
C THR A 377 -8.48 -12.26 -25.92
N ALA A 378 -7.57 -12.01 -26.85
CA ALA A 378 -6.52 -12.96 -27.26
C ALA A 378 -5.21 -12.80 -26.46
N TRP A 379 -5.15 -11.84 -25.51
CA TRP A 379 -3.93 -11.62 -24.75
C TRP A 379 -3.69 -12.72 -23.71
N SER A 380 -2.41 -13.06 -23.57
CA SER A 380 -1.88 -13.95 -22.54
C SER A 380 -0.95 -13.18 -21.59
N ALA A 381 -0.45 -13.83 -20.55
CA ALA A 381 0.51 -13.25 -19.62
C ALA A 381 1.73 -12.62 -20.33
N ALA A 382 2.20 -13.22 -21.43
CA ALA A 382 3.38 -12.77 -22.17
C ALA A 382 3.21 -11.38 -22.81
N ASN A 383 1.98 -10.99 -23.14
CA ASN A 383 1.70 -9.68 -23.73
C ASN A 383 1.98 -8.53 -22.75
N TYR A 384 1.88 -8.79 -21.45
CA TYR A 384 2.13 -7.81 -20.38
C TYR A 384 3.61 -7.67 -19.98
N TYR A 385 4.52 -8.59 -20.36
CA TYR A 385 5.89 -8.58 -19.83
C TYR A 385 6.64 -7.27 -20.06
N ARG A 386 6.53 -6.67 -21.25
CA ARG A 386 7.21 -5.43 -21.59
C ARG A 386 6.62 -4.22 -20.87
N THR A 387 5.31 -4.16 -20.83
CA THR A 387 4.59 -3.06 -20.14
C THR A 387 4.79 -3.15 -18.64
N GLU A 388 4.77 -4.35 -18.06
CA GLU A 388 5.02 -4.54 -16.64
C GLU A 388 6.48 -4.23 -16.24
N LEU A 389 7.45 -4.50 -17.10
CA LEU A 389 8.83 -4.04 -16.88
C LEU A 389 8.88 -2.50 -16.79
N LEU A 390 8.20 -1.81 -17.70
CA LEU A 390 8.12 -0.35 -17.70
C LEU A 390 7.34 0.17 -16.48
N THR A 391 6.23 -0.48 -16.12
CA THR A 391 5.45 -0.19 -14.92
C THR A 391 6.30 -0.36 -13.66
N GLY A 392 7.14 -1.40 -13.57
CA GLY A 392 8.04 -1.61 -12.44
C GLY A 392 9.09 -0.52 -12.27
N VAL A 393 9.68 -0.06 -13.38
CA VAL A 393 10.57 1.11 -13.37
C VAL A 393 9.81 2.34 -12.89
N GLY A 394 8.59 2.55 -13.42
CA GLY A 394 7.73 3.68 -13.09
C GLY A 394 7.31 3.69 -11.62
N GLN A 395 6.80 2.58 -11.11
CA GLN A 395 6.40 2.42 -9.71
C GLN A 395 7.55 2.71 -8.75
N SER A 396 8.72 2.11 -9.00
CA SER A 396 9.91 2.31 -8.17
C SER A 396 10.37 3.77 -8.18
N PHE A 397 10.48 4.42 -9.35
CA PHE A 397 10.86 5.83 -9.43
C PHE A 397 9.83 6.75 -8.78
N ALA A 398 8.53 6.52 -9.00
CA ALA A 398 7.46 7.31 -8.39
C ALA A 398 7.51 7.21 -6.86
N PHE A 399 7.64 6.00 -6.32
CA PHE A 399 7.62 5.79 -4.88
C PHE A 399 8.91 6.24 -4.20
N ILE A 400 10.08 6.00 -4.81
CA ILE A 400 11.36 6.52 -4.31
C ILE A 400 11.34 8.05 -4.29
N GLY A 401 10.90 8.69 -5.36
CA GLY A 401 10.76 10.14 -5.45
C GLY A 401 9.80 10.68 -4.39
N LEU A 402 8.65 10.02 -4.20
CA LEU A 402 7.65 10.38 -3.21
C LEU A 402 8.17 10.26 -1.78
N VAL A 403 8.74 9.11 -1.41
CA VAL A 403 9.35 8.90 -0.08
C VAL A 403 10.51 9.87 0.13
N GLY A 404 11.31 10.12 -0.91
CA GLY A 404 12.36 11.12 -0.89
C GLY A 404 11.86 12.53 -0.57
N CYS A 405 10.78 12.97 -1.24
CA CYS A 405 10.14 14.26 -0.93
C CYS A 405 9.56 14.30 0.49
N ILE A 406 8.91 13.22 0.92
CA ILE A 406 8.34 13.07 2.26
C ILE A 406 9.43 13.23 3.33
N VAL A 407 10.56 12.55 3.17
CA VAL A 407 11.67 12.59 4.13
C VAL A 407 12.30 13.99 4.17
N LEU A 408 12.59 14.61 3.01
CA LEU A 408 13.09 15.99 2.96
C LEU A 408 12.11 16.96 3.63
N GLN A 409 10.82 16.85 3.34
CA GLN A 409 9.80 17.68 4.00
C GLN A 409 9.81 17.47 5.52
N GLY A 410 9.99 16.24 5.99
CA GLY A 410 10.13 15.90 7.41
C GLY A 410 11.34 16.57 8.06
N ILE A 411 12.50 16.57 7.38
CA ILE A 411 13.73 17.22 7.85
C ILE A 411 13.52 18.73 7.96
N PHE A 412 13.07 19.38 6.87
CA PHE A 412 12.97 20.86 6.83
C PHE A 412 11.84 21.44 7.66
N SER A 413 10.80 20.70 7.89
CA SER A 413 9.68 21.17 8.70
C SER A 413 9.89 21.01 10.20
N GLY A 414 11.01 20.40 10.61
CA GLY A 414 11.27 20.02 12.00
C GLY A 414 10.44 18.82 12.46
N GLY A 415 9.73 18.14 11.53
CA GLY A 415 8.93 16.93 11.84
C GLY A 415 9.78 15.76 12.33
N LEU A 416 11.07 15.76 12.06
CA LEU A 416 12.02 14.74 12.52
C LEU A 416 12.82 15.17 13.75
N SER A 417 12.61 16.37 14.29
CA SER A 417 13.38 16.91 15.43
C SER A 417 13.07 16.22 16.77
N LYS A 418 11.85 15.71 16.94
CA LYS A 418 11.41 15.02 18.16
C LYS A 418 10.99 13.59 17.86
N PRO A 419 11.37 12.58 18.67
CA PRO A 419 11.03 11.17 18.44
C PRO A 419 9.52 10.93 18.26
N GLN A 420 8.69 11.65 19.01
CA GLN A 420 7.23 11.57 18.93
C GLN A 420 6.68 12.08 17.58
N TRP A 421 7.30 13.10 17.00
CA TRP A 421 6.91 13.66 15.72
C TRP A 421 7.25 12.73 14.57
N ILE A 422 8.37 12.01 14.65
CA ILE A 422 8.77 11.01 13.66
C ILE A 422 7.73 9.86 13.62
N LEU A 423 7.30 9.38 14.78
CA LEU A 423 6.25 8.35 14.86
C LEU A 423 4.92 8.85 14.28
N THR A 424 4.51 10.07 14.63
CA THR A 424 3.29 10.69 14.10
C THR A 424 3.33 10.83 12.58
N PHE A 425 4.47 11.27 12.06
CA PHE A 425 4.74 11.39 10.63
C PHE A 425 4.64 10.04 9.93
N SER A 426 5.31 9.02 10.45
CA SER A 426 5.29 7.67 9.90
C SER A 426 3.89 7.06 9.93
N ALA A 427 3.14 7.24 11.02
CA ALA A 427 1.77 6.76 11.15
C ALA A 427 0.81 7.47 10.19
N PHE A 428 0.96 8.80 10.00
CA PHE A 428 0.14 9.57 9.07
C PHE A 428 0.29 9.04 7.63
N PHE A 429 1.52 8.90 7.14
CA PHE A 429 1.74 8.40 5.78
C PHE A 429 1.35 6.93 5.64
N HIS A 430 1.53 6.11 6.70
CA HIS A 430 1.03 4.74 6.69
C HIS A 430 -0.49 4.67 6.55
N THR A 431 -1.22 5.49 7.30
CA THR A 431 -2.68 5.58 7.24
C THR A 431 -3.15 5.98 5.84
N ILE A 432 -2.56 7.03 5.25
CA ILE A 432 -2.90 7.47 3.89
C ILE A 432 -2.61 6.37 2.86
N ARG A 433 -1.48 5.68 3.00
CA ARG A 433 -1.12 4.56 2.14
C ARG A 433 -2.17 3.46 2.14
N LEU A 434 -2.69 3.11 3.31
CA LEU A 434 -3.73 2.08 3.45
C LEU A 434 -5.05 2.55 2.82
N PHE A 435 -5.51 3.75 3.18
CA PHE A 435 -6.73 4.32 2.61
C PHE A 435 -6.65 4.42 1.08
N GLY A 436 -5.55 4.91 0.53
CA GLY A 436 -5.36 5.03 -0.91
C GLY A 436 -5.44 3.68 -1.62
N GLY A 437 -4.80 2.64 -1.06
CA GLY A 437 -4.85 1.29 -1.62
C GLY A 437 -6.26 0.70 -1.62
N THR A 438 -6.94 0.77 -0.48
CA THR A 438 -8.31 0.21 -0.35
C THR A 438 -9.32 0.99 -1.16
N THR A 439 -9.31 2.32 -1.10
CA THR A 439 -10.23 3.17 -1.89
C THR A 439 -9.99 2.96 -3.38
N GLY A 440 -8.71 2.88 -3.80
CA GLY A 440 -8.37 2.57 -5.19
C GLY A 440 -8.91 1.22 -5.64
N ALA A 441 -8.75 0.18 -4.82
CA ALA A 441 -9.22 -1.16 -5.15
C ALA A 441 -10.76 -1.23 -5.23
N VAL A 442 -11.46 -0.66 -4.26
CA VAL A 442 -12.93 -0.62 -4.23
C VAL A 442 -13.48 0.19 -5.40
N TYR A 443 -12.92 1.38 -5.66
CA TYR A 443 -13.34 2.21 -6.77
C TYR A 443 -13.10 1.53 -8.12
N MET A 444 -11.93 0.92 -8.33
CA MET A 444 -11.63 0.22 -9.58
C MET A 444 -12.57 -0.98 -9.79
N GLY A 445 -12.84 -1.77 -8.74
CA GLY A 445 -13.78 -2.89 -8.81
C GLY A 445 -15.19 -2.44 -9.21
N HIS A 446 -15.70 -1.39 -8.57
CA HIS A 446 -17.00 -0.79 -8.91
C HIS A 446 -17.04 -0.23 -10.33
N TYR A 447 -16.01 0.53 -10.70
CA TYR A 447 -15.87 1.09 -12.04
C TYR A 447 -15.91 0.02 -13.14
N LEU A 448 -15.16 -1.07 -12.98
CA LEU A 448 -15.14 -2.17 -13.93
C LEU A 448 -16.52 -2.85 -14.05
N ALA A 449 -17.21 -3.06 -12.92
CA ALA A 449 -18.54 -3.65 -12.92
C ALA A 449 -19.57 -2.77 -13.64
N ASP A 450 -19.52 -1.46 -13.45
CA ASP A 450 -20.41 -0.52 -14.12
C ASP A 450 -20.10 -0.38 -15.62
N ARG A 451 -18.80 -0.37 -15.97
CA ARG A 451 -18.38 -0.35 -17.39
C ARG A 451 -18.75 -1.67 -18.09
N GLU A 452 -18.62 -2.83 -17.43
CA GLU A 452 -19.07 -4.11 -17.98
C GLU A 452 -20.57 -4.09 -18.29
N LYS A 453 -21.41 -3.65 -17.34
CA LYS A 453 -22.85 -3.51 -17.55
C LYS A 453 -23.18 -2.60 -18.74
N LEU A 454 -22.49 -1.45 -18.83
CA LEU A 454 -22.66 -0.52 -19.94
C LEU A 454 -22.32 -1.18 -21.28
N HIS A 455 -21.14 -1.80 -21.37
CA HIS A 455 -20.72 -2.45 -22.61
C HIS A 455 -21.56 -3.68 -22.95
N SER A 456 -21.98 -4.48 -21.96
CA SER A 456 -22.92 -5.59 -22.16
C SER A 456 -24.24 -5.12 -22.74
N ASN A 457 -24.78 -4.01 -22.24
CA ASN A 457 -26.02 -3.43 -22.78
C ASN A 457 -25.82 -2.93 -24.21
N LEU A 458 -24.74 -2.19 -24.48
CA LEU A 458 -24.48 -1.65 -25.82
C LEU A 458 -24.24 -2.77 -26.86
N LEU A 459 -23.46 -3.79 -26.51
CA LEU A 459 -23.22 -4.95 -27.37
C LEU A 459 -24.52 -5.76 -27.56
N GLY A 460 -25.34 -5.87 -26.53
CA GLY A 460 -26.63 -6.57 -26.56
C GLY A 460 -27.62 -5.97 -27.57
N LEU A 461 -27.53 -4.64 -27.83
CA LEU A 461 -28.37 -3.99 -28.86
C LEU A 461 -28.13 -4.55 -30.27
N HIS A 462 -26.98 -5.16 -30.52
CA HIS A 462 -26.62 -5.73 -31.81
C HIS A 462 -27.01 -7.24 -31.92
N VAL A 463 -27.44 -7.88 -30.82
CA VAL A 463 -27.86 -9.28 -30.76
C VAL A 463 -29.39 -9.32 -30.71
N THR A 464 -30.01 -9.04 -31.83
CA THR A 464 -31.50 -8.98 -31.94
C THR A 464 -32.07 -10.23 -32.58
N ASN A 465 -33.24 -10.66 -32.11
CA ASN A 465 -34.03 -11.71 -32.75
C ASN A 465 -34.41 -11.25 -34.16
N GLY A 466 -34.38 -12.14 -35.14
CA GLY A 466 -34.68 -11.84 -36.53
C GLY A 466 -33.50 -11.30 -37.33
N SER A 467 -32.34 -11.00 -36.69
CA SER A 467 -31.12 -10.71 -37.42
C SER A 467 -30.54 -12.00 -38.00
N TRP A 468 -30.35 -12.03 -39.33
CA TRP A 468 -29.79 -13.20 -40.04
C TRP A 468 -28.43 -13.64 -39.49
N ILE A 469 -27.61 -12.68 -39.02
CA ILE A 469 -26.29 -12.93 -38.42
C ILE A 469 -26.48 -13.62 -37.06
N THR A 470 -27.41 -13.15 -36.22
CA THR A 470 -27.68 -13.73 -34.91
C THR A 470 -28.25 -15.15 -35.06
N GLU A 471 -29.20 -15.35 -35.95
CA GLU A 471 -29.83 -16.67 -36.20
C GLU A 471 -28.82 -17.63 -36.83
N GLY A 472 -27.99 -17.19 -37.78
CA GLY A 472 -26.94 -18.00 -38.37
C GLY A 472 -25.90 -18.44 -37.34
N ASN A 473 -25.45 -17.55 -36.45
CA ASN A 473 -24.55 -17.91 -35.37
C ASN A 473 -25.20 -18.84 -34.34
N LEU A 474 -26.46 -18.61 -34.00
CA LEU A 474 -27.22 -19.43 -33.05
C LEU A 474 -27.37 -20.85 -33.61
N SER A 475 -27.78 -21.00 -34.88
CA SER A 475 -27.94 -22.30 -35.52
C SER A 475 -26.62 -23.06 -35.68
N ALA A 476 -25.55 -22.39 -36.07
CA ALA A 476 -24.21 -22.96 -36.16
C ALA A 476 -23.71 -23.46 -34.81
N LEU A 477 -23.84 -22.66 -33.75
CA LEU A 477 -23.48 -23.05 -32.39
C LEU A 477 -24.36 -24.18 -31.87
N ALA A 478 -25.70 -24.15 -32.11
CA ALA A 478 -26.63 -25.20 -31.72
C ALA A 478 -26.26 -26.53 -32.38
N ALA A 479 -25.92 -26.53 -33.67
CA ALA A 479 -25.43 -27.72 -34.38
C ALA A 479 -24.14 -28.26 -33.75
N GLY A 480 -23.20 -27.39 -33.38
CA GLY A 480 -21.92 -27.79 -32.75
C GLY A 480 -22.08 -28.41 -31.36
N VAL A 481 -23.11 -27.99 -30.58
CA VAL A 481 -23.34 -28.53 -29.24
C VAL A 481 -24.45 -29.63 -29.19
N TYR A 482 -25.09 -29.94 -30.31
CA TYR A 482 -26.21 -30.87 -30.38
C TYR A 482 -25.87 -32.26 -29.82
N ALA A 483 -24.70 -32.80 -30.16
CA ALA A 483 -24.26 -34.11 -29.70
C ALA A 483 -24.09 -34.22 -28.16
N LYS A 484 -23.97 -33.07 -27.46
CA LYS A 484 -23.84 -32.97 -25.99
C LYS A 484 -25.12 -32.45 -25.33
N SER A 485 -26.25 -32.42 -26.06
CA SER A 485 -27.52 -31.86 -25.61
C SER A 485 -28.63 -32.91 -25.65
N SER A 486 -29.63 -32.78 -24.78
CA SER A 486 -30.77 -33.72 -24.71
C SER A 486 -31.84 -33.53 -25.79
N GLY A 487 -31.57 -32.72 -26.82
CA GLY A 487 -32.46 -32.43 -27.94
C GLY A 487 -32.26 -31.03 -28.52
N VAL A 488 -33.03 -30.71 -29.58
CA VAL A 488 -32.89 -29.43 -30.33
C VAL A 488 -33.12 -28.21 -29.44
N ALA A 489 -34.14 -28.23 -28.59
CA ALA A 489 -34.42 -27.12 -27.68
C ALA A 489 -33.27 -26.87 -26.68
N ALA A 490 -32.69 -27.93 -26.11
CA ALA A 490 -31.55 -27.84 -25.19
C ALA A 490 -30.26 -27.36 -25.92
N ALA A 491 -30.07 -27.77 -27.16
CA ALA A 491 -28.96 -27.27 -27.99
C ALA A 491 -29.11 -25.78 -28.30
N GLY A 492 -30.34 -25.34 -28.62
CA GLY A 492 -30.63 -23.92 -28.82
C GLY A 492 -30.38 -23.05 -27.57
N ALA A 493 -30.83 -23.51 -26.40
CA ALA A 493 -30.59 -22.84 -25.13
C ALA A 493 -29.09 -22.73 -24.82
N ARG A 494 -28.32 -23.81 -25.00
CA ARG A 494 -26.84 -23.77 -24.82
C ARG A 494 -26.16 -22.86 -25.81
N ALA A 495 -26.63 -22.80 -27.05
CA ALA A 495 -26.07 -21.87 -28.05
C ALA A 495 -26.33 -20.42 -27.66
N ALA A 496 -27.51 -20.10 -27.13
CA ALA A 496 -27.82 -18.77 -26.61
C ALA A 496 -26.92 -18.39 -25.40
N ASP A 497 -26.69 -19.33 -24.47
CA ASP A 497 -25.76 -19.13 -23.35
C ASP A 497 -24.33 -18.88 -23.83
N LEU A 498 -23.87 -19.57 -24.88
CA LEU A 498 -22.56 -19.36 -25.47
C LEU A 498 -22.43 -17.98 -26.13
N ILE A 499 -23.48 -17.50 -26.80
CA ILE A 499 -23.50 -16.14 -27.35
C ILE A 499 -23.46 -15.12 -26.20
N GLY A 500 -24.27 -15.29 -25.16
CA GLY A 500 -24.30 -14.44 -23.98
C GLY A 500 -22.98 -14.39 -23.26
N SER A 501 -22.31 -15.54 -23.08
CA SER A 501 -20.97 -15.58 -22.43
C SER A 501 -19.89 -14.93 -23.27
N ARG A 502 -19.89 -15.10 -24.61
CA ARG A 502 -18.98 -14.38 -25.50
C ARG A 502 -19.20 -12.88 -25.47
N LEU A 503 -20.45 -12.43 -25.49
CA LEU A 503 -20.81 -11.01 -25.38
C LEU A 503 -20.29 -10.43 -24.07
N ARG A 504 -20.52 -11.12 -22.96
CA ARG A 504 -20.03 -10.69 -21.64
C ARG A 504 -18.51 -10.65 -21.59
N LEU A 505 -17.81 -11.62 -22.19
CA LEU A 505 -16.36 -11.63 -22.27
C LEU A 505 -15.82 -10.41 -23.02
N GLN A 506 -16.45 -10.02 -24.14
CA GLN A 506 -16.11 -8.81 -24.88
C GLN A 506 -16.41 -7.53 -24.07
N ALA A 507 -17.53 -7.51 -23.34
CA ALA A 507 -17.87 -6.39 -22.46
C ALA A 507 -16.84 -6.22 -21.34
N TYR A 508 -16.37 -7.31 -20.73
CA TYR A 508 -15.27 -7.27 -19.78
C TYR A 508 -13.98 -6.73 -20.42
N ALA A 509 -13.64 -7.20 -21.63
CA ALA A 509 -12.46 -6.69 -22.33
C ALA A 509 -12.51 -5.17 -22.52
N LEU A 510 -13.65 -4.65 -22.95
CA LEU A 510 -13.85 -3.20 -23.10
C LEU A 510 -13.78 -2.47 -21.74
N SER A 511 -14.32 -3.07 -20.68
CA SER A 511 -14.22 -2.46 -19.33
C SER A 511 -12.77 -2.39 -18.83
N PHE A 512 -11.93 -3.39 -19.12
CA PHE A 512 -10.50 -3.32 -18.80
C PHE A 512 -9.78 -2.24 -19.61
N LEU A 513 -10.09 -2.05 -20.90
CA LEU A 513 -9.59 -0.94 -21.69
C LEU A 513 -9.88 0.41 -21.02
N ASP A 514 -11.15 0.60 -20.58
CA ASP A 514 -11.54 1.79 -19.84
C ASP A 514 -10.78 1.93 -18.52
N GLY A 515 -10.54 0.82 -17.83
CA GLY A 515 -9.74 0.78 -16.60
C GLY A 515 -8.29 1.21 -16.83
N PHE A 516 -7.63 0.72 -17.88
CA PHE A 516 -6.27 1.14 -18.23
C PHE A 516 -6.21 2.62 -18.60
N HIS A 517 -7.19 3.12 -19.36
CA HIS A 517 -7.29 4.56 -19.64
C HIS A 517 -7.48 5.39 -18.37
N LEU A 518 -8.32 4.93 -17.43
CA LEU A 518 -8.52 5.62 -16.16
C LEU A 518 -7.22 5.73 -15.36
N VAL A 519 -6.42 4.65 -15.30
CA VAL A 519 -5.11 4.70 -14.62
C VAL A 519 -4.14 5.60 -15.37
N ALA A 520 -4.12 5.57 -16.70
CA ALA A 520 -3.28 6.47 -17.50
C ALA A 520 -3.60 7.96 -17.22
N TRP A 521 -4.88 8.34 -17.21
CA TRP A 521 -5.31 9.69 -16.83
C TRP A 521 -5.00 10.03 -15.38
N SER A 522 -5.06 9.04 -14.51
CA SER A 522 -4.67 9.19 -13.11
C SER A 522 -3.17 9.51 -12.97
N CYS A 523 -2.32 8.92 -13.79
CA CYS A 523 -0.90 9.25 -13.85
C CYS A 523 -0.67 10.69 -14.33
N VAL A 524 -1.44 11.16 -15.34
CA VAL A 524 -1.39 12.57 -15.78
C VAL A 524 -1.80 13.51 -14.65
N ALA A 525 -2.86 13.20 -13.91
CA ALA A 525 -3.28 14.00 -12.75
C ALA A 525 -2.19 14.02 -11.66
N ALA A 526 -1.52 12.89 -11.41
CA ALA A 526 -0.39 12.82 -10.47
C ALA A 526 0.81 13.67 -10.93
N LEU A 527 1.09 13.72 -12.24
CA LEU A 527 2.10 14.63 -12.81
C LEU A 527 1.78 16.10 -12.56
N LEU A 528 0.52 16.50 -12.76
CA LEU A 528 0.06 17.87 -12.49
C LEU A 528 0.18 18.20 -10.98
N LEU A 529 -0.22 17.28 -10.09
CA LEU A 529 -0.06 17.45 -8.65
C LEU A 529 1.42 17.54 -8.24
N THR A 530 2.30 16.78 -8.90
CA THR A 530 3.75 16.84 -8.66
C THR A 530 4.32 18.21 -9.03
N ALA A 531 3.83 18.84 -10.10
CA ALA A 531 4.24 20.19 -10.50
C ALA A 531 3.85 21.27 -9.47
N LEU A 532 2.78 21.06 -8.68
CA LEU A 532 2.35 21.98 -7.62
C LEU A 532 3.21 21.88 -6.35
N LEU A 533 4.05 20.87 -6.21
CA LEU A 533 4.96 20.74 -5.07
C LEU A 533 6.03 21.83 -5.11
N ARG A 534 6.21 22.52 -3.99
CA ARG A 534 7.30 23.49 -3.85
C ARG A 534 8.63 22.77 -3.73
N LYS A 535 9.66 23.34 -4.38
CA LYS A 535 11.03 22.81 -4.31
C LYS A 535 11.53 22.80 -2.87
N SER A 536 12.18 21.69 -2.49
CA SER A 536 12.92 21.66 -1.23
C SER A 536 14.14 22.59 -1.31
N PRO A 537 14.47 23.35 -0.25
CA PRO A 537 15.59 24.26 -0.25
C PRO A 537 16.95 23.56 -0.39
N LEU A 538 17.05 22.29 -0.02
CA LEU A 538 18.26 21.47 -0.12
C LEU A 538 17.95 20.12 -0.75
N ASN A 539 18.93 19.57 -1.47
CA ASN A 539 18.88 18.23 -2.02
C ASN A 539 19.68 17.24 -1.16
N TYR A 540 19.53 15.95 -1.37
CA TYR A 540 20.28 14.91 -0.63
C TYR A 540 21.80 15.04 -0.76
N GLY A 541 22.31 15.49 -1.92
CA GLY A 541 23.74 15.75 -2.13
C GLY A 541 24.28 16.91 -1.28
N ASP A 542 23.44 17.90 -0.99
CA ASP A 542 23.83 19.03 -0.12
C ASP A 542 23.83 18.62 1.35
N LEU A 543 22.97 17.70 1.77
CA LEU A 543 22.97 17.12 3.12
C LEU A 543 24.27 16.35 3.41
N LYS A 544 24.85 15.69 2.41
CA LYS A 544 26.16 15.03 2.54
C LYS A 544 27.29 16.04 2.79
N ALA A 545 27.38 17.06 1.96
CA ALA A 545 28.39 18.14 2.13
C ALA A 545 28.25 18.81 3.49
N PHE A 546 27.04 18.93 4.00
CA PHE A 546 26.75 19.52 5.29
C PHE A 546 27.27 18.66 6.46
N GLN A 547 27.16 17.34 6.38
CA GLN A 547 27.69 16.42 7.39
C GLN A 547 29.23 16.45 7.44
N GLU A 548 29.88 16.61 6.30
CA GLU A 548 31.34 16.72 6.20
C GLU A 548 31.90 18.02 6.81
N HIS A 549 31.08 19.08 6.89
CA HIS A 549 31.44 20.38 7.49
C HIS A 549 31.04 20.55 8.97
N LEU A 550 30.31 19.57 9.55
CA LEU A 550 30.07 19.56 10.99
C LEU A 550 31.40 19.22 11.70
N PRO A 551 31.98 20.12 12.50
CA PRO A 551 33.24 19.84 13.21
C PRO A 551 33.04 18.59 14.08
N ALA A 552 34.06 17.76 14.13
CA ALA A 552 34.15 16.55 14.96
C ALA A 552 34.05 16.91 16.47
N ARG A 553 32.86 17.28 16.90
CA ARG A 553 32.51 17.68 18.27
C ARG A 553 32.39 16.49 19.22
N GLN A 554 32.62 15.27 18.74
CA GLN A 554 32.47 14.04 19.53
C GLN A 554 33.78 13.46 20.08
N GLU A 555 34.94 13.96 19.71
CA GLU A 555 36.22 13.51 20.33
C GLU A 555 36.61 14.26 21.61
N ALA A 556 35.81 15.24 22.04
CA ALA A 556 36.11 16.05 23.23
C ALA A 556 35.34 15.65 24.49
N LYS A 557 34.77 14.46 24.56
CA LYS A 557 34.12 13.89 25.75
C LYS A 557 34.41 12.39 25.87
N SER A 558 35.68 12.02 25.75
CA SER A 558 36.25 10.80 26.32
C SER A 558 37.07 11.12 27.57
#